data_11ccf013a8d0379eea6473abf136bdde
#
_entry.id   11ccf013a8d0379eea6473abf136bdde
#
_cell.length_a   1.000
_cell.length_b   1.000
_cell.length_c   1.000
_cell.angle_alpha   90.00
_cell.angle_beta   90.00
_cell.angle_gamma   90.00
#
_symmetry.space_group_name_H-M   'P 1'
#
loop_
_entity.id
_entity.type
_entity.pdbx_description
1 polymer ?
#
loop_
_entity_poly.entity_id
_entity_poly.type
_entity_poly.pdbx_seq_one_letter_code
_entity_poly.pdbx_strand_id
1 'polypeptide(L)'
;MHLKKKRRVFLAGFPCQAFSAVGHKLGFEDKTRGTIFFHIAEMLKASHPTAFLLENVEGLITHKRGNTIKVILETLITELGYSIVGTRVDDEGNISFERSSLLRNARDFGLPQNRPRVYLLGIKTEFLEKKGIDLA
;
A
#
# COMPACT_ATOMS: atom_id res chain seq x y z
N MET A 1 -15.62 -17.44 -26.78
CA MET A 1 -14.23 -16.92 -26.77
C MET A 1 -13.89 -16.49 -25.36
N HIS A 2 -13.11 -17.28 -24.65
CA HIS A 2 -12.65 -16.90 -23.30
C HIS A 2 -11.47 -15.92 -23.45
N LEU A 3 -11.74 -14.61 -23.36
CA LEU A 3 -10.71 -13.62 -23.19
C LEU A 3 -10.02 -13.87 -21.84
N LYS A 4 -8.80 -14.39 -21.87
CA LYS A 4 -7.96 -14.47 -20.66
C LYS A 4 -7.83 -13.06 -20.10
N LYS A 5 -8.46 -12.79 -18.96
CA LYS A 5 -8.37 -11.51 -18.24
C LYS A 5 -6.89 -11.22 -18.00
N LYS A 6 -6.31 -10.26 -18.71
CA LYS A 6 -4.88 -9.90 -18.56
C LYS A 6 -4.63 -9.52 -17.10
N ARG A 7 -3.74 -10.24 -16.44
CA ARG A 7 -3.25 -9.86 -15.12
C ARG A 7 -2.38 -8.61 -15.28
N ARG A 8 -2.66 -7.58 -14.51
CA ARG A 8 -1.91 -6.32 -14.54
C ARG A 8 -1.23 -6.10 -13.20
N VAL A 9 -0.02 -5.57 -13.24
CA VAL A 9 0.73 -5.13 -12.07
C VAL A 9 0.97 -3.63 -12.21
N PHE A 10 0.76 -2.90 -11.13
CA PHE A 10 0.98 -1.47 -11.05
C PHE A 10 2.21 -1.19 -10.18
N LEU A 11 3.12 -0.36 -10.67
CA LEU A 11 4.35 0.00 -9.95
C LEU A 11 4.42 1.51 -9.80
N ALA A 12 4.68 2.01 -8.59
CA ALA A 12 4.88 3.43 -8.35
C ALA A 12 5.78 3.71 -7.13
N GLY A 13 6.63 4.74 -7.24
CA GLY A 13 7.27 5.40 -6.12
C GLY A 13 6.64 6.78 -5.93
N PHE A 14 6.48 7.25 -4.69
CA PHE A 14 5.90 8.55 -4.40
C PHE A 14 6.57 9.23 -3.20
N PRO A 15 6.68 10.57 -3.18
CA PRO A 15 7.29 11.29 -2.08
C PRO A 15 6.37 11.33 -0.84
N CYS A 16 6.98 11.27 0.36
CA CYS A 16 6.28 11.38 1.63
C CYS A 16 5.74 12.80 1.92
N GLN A 17 6.28 13.82 1.27
CA GLN A 17 6.08 15.23 1.62
C GLN A 17 4.66 15.78 1.44
N ALA A 18 3.81 15.07 0.73
CA ALA A 18 2.48 15.56 0.36
C ALA A 18 1.35 15.28 1.37
N PHE A 19 1.66 14.67 2.53
CA PHE A 19 0.66 14.42 3.58
C PHE A 19 0.53 15.57 4.59
N SER A 20 0.98 16.78 4.26
CA SER A 20 1.18 17.84 5.23
C SER A 20 -0.08 18.51 5.79
N ALA A 21 -1.26 18.31 5.22
CA ALA A 21 -2.40 19.16 5.58
C ALA A 21 -3.74 18.48 5.83
N VAL A 22 -3.89 17.17 5.67
CA VAL A 22 -5.24 16.59 5.75
C VAL A 22 -5.43 15.78 7.02
N GLY A 23 -6.16 16.38 7.95
CA GLY A 23 -6.61 15.76 9.19
C GLY A 23 -7.67 14.69 8.94
N HIS A 24 -7.70 13.79 9.90
CA HIS A 24 -8.78 12.88 10.31
C HIS A 24 -9.95 12.56 9.36
N LYS A 25 -10.11 11.29 9.08
CA LYS A 25 -11.32 10.64 8.53
C LYS A 25 -11.74 11.14 7.14
N LEU A 26 -11.04 10.72 6.11
CA LEU A 26 -11.44 11.10 4.76
C LEU A 26 -11.52 9.88 3.86
N GLY A 27 -12.74 9.38 3.69
CA GLY A 27 -13.10 8.56 2.56
C GLY A 27 -12.83 9.27 1.23
N PHE A 28 -12.93 8.59 0.09
CA PHE A 28 -12.64 9.13 -1.25
C PHE A 28 -13.40 10.41 -1.66
N GLU A 29 -14.33 10.89 -0.84
CA GLU A 29 -15.24 11.99 -1.22
C GLU A 29 -14.73 13.39 -0.87
N ASP A 30 -13.60 13.53 -0.18
CA ASP A 30 -13.11 14.87 0.21
C ASP A 30 -12.25 15.51 -0.88
N LYS A 31 -12.66 16.71 -1.30
CA LYS A 31 -12.06 17.50 -2.39
C LYS A 31 -10.70 18.14 -2.07
N THR A 32 -10.19 18.00 -0.85
CA THR A 32 -8.90 18.58 -0.42
C THR A 32 -7.69 17.69 -0.70
N ARG A 33 -7.83 16.71 -1.55
CA ARG A 33 -6.88 15.60 -1.80
C ARG A 33 -5.83 15.97 -2.83
N GLY A 34 -4.93 16.82 -2.47
CA GLY A 34 -3.80 17.20 -3.31
C GLY A 34 -2.54 16.33 -3.12
N THR A 35 -2.64 15.12 -2.56
CA THR A 35 -1.45 14.29 -2.35
C THR A 35 -1.26 13.26 -3.45
N ILE A 36 0.00 13.01 -3.83
CA ILE A 36 0.34 12.03 -4.88
C ILE A 36 -0.19 10.63 -4.53
N PHE A 37 -0.20 10.26 -3.26
CA PHE A 37 -0.77 8.97 -2.83
C PHE A 37 -2.25 8.83 -3.24
N PHE A 38 -3.07 9.87 -3.08
CA PHE A 38 -4.48 9.78 -3.44
C PHE A 38 -4.68 9.67 -4.96
N HIS A 39 -3.83 10.30 -5.76
CA HIS A 39 -3.83 10.07 -7.21
C HIS A 39 -3.47 8.63 -7.56
N ILE A 40 -2.48 8.04 -6.86
CA ILE A 40 -2.16 6.62 -7.01
C ILE A 40 -3.37 5.74 -6.62
N ALA A 41 -4.03 6.04 -5.51
CA ALA A 41 -5.22 5.32 -5.07
C ALA A 41 -6.37 5.41 -6.09
N GLU A 42 -6.60 6.57 -6.69
CA GLU A 42 -7.56 6.74 -7.79
C GLU A 42 -7.18 5.92 -9.03
N MET A 43 -5.90 5.89 -9.40
CA MET A 43 -5.41 5.07 -10.51
C MET A 43 -5.59 3.57 -10.22
N LEU A 44 -5.31 3.11 -9.00
CA LEU A 44 -5.56 1.73 -8.57
C LEU A 44 -7.05 1.39 -8.64
N LYS A 45 -7.91 2.32 -8.18
CA LYS A 45 -9.36 2.16 -8.24
C LYS A 45 -9.87 2.06 -9.67
N ALA A 46 -9.36 2.89 -10.58
CA ALA A 46 -9.79 2.91 -11.98
C ALA A 46 -9.25 1.72 -12.79
N SER A 47 -7.98 1.37 -12.59
CA SER A 47 -7.31 0.33 -13.39
C SER A 47 -7.51 -1.09 -12.86
N HIS A 48 -7.87 -1.24 -11.57
CA HIS A 48 -8.06 -2.54 -10.89
C HIS A 48 -6.96 -3.57 -11.18
N PRO A 49 -5.66 -3.26 -10.97
CA PRO A 49 -4.60 -4.23 -11.21
C PRO A 49 -4.73 -5.43 -10.27
N THR A 50 -4.24 -6.59 -10.68
CA THR A 50 -4.23 -7.79 -9.82
C THR A 50 -3.29 -7.62 -8.63
N ALA A 51 -2.18 -6.93 -8.85
CA ALA A 51 -1.20 -6.62 -7.82
C ALA A 51 -0.59 -5.23 -8.06
N PHE A 52 -0.01 -4.68 -7.02
CA PHE A 52 0.81 -3.46 -7.12
C PHE A 52 2.03 -3.54 -6.20
N LEU A 53 3.03 -2.74 -6.51
CA LEU A 53 4.17 -2.46 -5.65
C LEU A 53 4.34 -0.94 -5.55
N LEU A 54 4.22 -0.42 -4.33
CA LEU A 54 4.47 0.98 -4.02
C LEU A 54 5.76 1.11 -3.20
N GLU A 55 6.57 2.12 -3.51
CA GLU A 55 7.83 2.40 -2.81
C GLU A 55 7.80 3.78 -2.17
N ASN A 56 8.39 3.89 -0.97
CA ASN A 56 8.56 5.15 -0.27
C ASN A 56 9.80 5.13 0.64
N VAL A 57 10.16 6.30 1.17
CA VAL A 57 11.25 6.42 2.13
C VAL A 57 10.88 5.79 3.48
N GLU A 58 11.90 5.35 4.24
CA GLU A 58 11.72 4.76 5.57
C GLU A 58 10.89 5.62 6.53
N GLY A 59 11.07 6.95 6.47
CA GLY A 59 10.35 7.91 7.30
C GLY A 59 8.83 7.86 7.17
N LEU A 60 8.29 7.23 6.14
CA LEU A 60 6.84 7.06 5.98
C LEU A 60 6.20 6.36 7.18
N ILE A 61 6.88 5.36 7.76
CA ILE A 61 6.35 4.57 8.88
C ILE A 61 6.13 5.42 10.12
N THR A 62 7.02 6.37 10.38
CA THR A 62 6.95 7.23 11.57
C THR A 62 6.34 8.60 11.32
N HIS A 63 6.10 8.94 10.07
CA HIS A 63 5.52 10.24 9.70
C HIS A 63 4.20 10.48 10.42
N LYS A 64 4.07 11.66 11.03
CA LYS A 64 2.91 12.02 11.88
C LYS A 64 2.58 10.95 12.93
N ARG A 65 3.61 10.44 13.61
CA ARG A 65 3.48 9.38 14.65
C ARG A 65 2.79 8.11 14.13
N GLY A 66 3.04 7.74 12.88
CA GLY A 66 2.45 6.54 12.25
C GLY A 66 1.06 6.76 11.65
N ASN A 67 0.48 7.95 11.75
CA ASN A 67 -0.85 8.21 11.21
C ASN A 67 -0.87 8.14 9.68
N THR A 68 0.19 8.58 9.02
CA THR A 68 0.28 8.56 7.55
C THR A 68 0.24 7.14 6.99
N ILE A 69 1.06 6.24 7.50
CA ILE A 69 1.07 4.85 7.04
C ILE A 69 -0.26 4.15 7.35
N LYS A 70 -0.89 4.48 8.48
CA LYS A 70 -2.20 3.97 8.84
C LYS A 70 -3.26 4.35 7.81
N VAL A 71 -3.34 5.61 7.42
CA VAL A 71 -4.29 6.09 6.39
C VAL A 71 -4.02 5.41 5.04
N ILE A 72 -2.76 5.25 4.66
CA ILE A 72 -2.39 4.55 3.43
C ILE A 72 -2.88 3.09 3.46
N LEU A 73 -2.58 2.36 4.53
CA LEU A 73 -2.99 0.95 4.66
C LEU A 73 -4.51 0.80 4.72
N GLU A 74 -5.21 1.65 5.47
CA GLU A 74 -6.68 1.66 5.51
C GLU A 74 -7.28 1.90 4.12
N THR A 75 -6.75 2.84 3.36
CA THR A 75 -7.20 3.10 1.97
C THR A 75 -6.98 1.88 1.08
N LEU A 76 -5.79 1.30 1.09
CA LEU A 76 -5.44 0.19 0.21
C LEU A 76 -6.18 -1.11 0.58
N ILE A 77 -6.33 -1.40 1.86
CA ILE A 77 -6.91 -2.64 2.36
C ILE A 77 -8.44 -2.52 2.43
N THR A 78 -8.94 -1.54 3.17
CA THR A 78 -10.37 -1.44 3.48
C THR A 78 -11.17 -0.84 2.33
N GLU A 79 -10.67 0.22 1.69
CA GLU A 79 -11.42 0.90 0.63
C GLU A 79 -11.20 0.26 -0.75
N LEU A 80 -9.97 -0.18 -1.07
CA LEU A 80 -9.64 -0.71 -2.39
C LEU A 80 -9.63 -2.25 -2.48
N GLY A 81 -9.71 -2.96 -1.35
CA GLY A 81 -9.84 -4.41 -1.32
C GLY A 81 -8.56 -5.18 -1.65
N TYR A 82 -7.40 -4.65 -1.27
CA TYR A 82 -6.11 -5.33 -1.41
C TYR A 82 -5.65 -5.91 -0.08
N SER A 83 -4.99 -7.06 -0.13
CA SER A 83 -4.18 -7.59 0.98
C SER A 83 -2.75 -7.13 0.81
N ILE A 84 -2.15 -6.56 1.84
CA ILE A 84 -0.76 -6.07 1.81
C ILE A 84 0.14 -7.07 2.50
N VAL A 85 1.18 -7.52 1.80
CA VAL A 85 2.16 -8.47 2.35
C VAL A 85 2.84 -7.88 3.58
N GLY A 86 2.87 -8.64 4.67
CA GLY A 86 3.46 -8.21 5.95
C GLY A 86 2.51 -7.42 6.85
N THR A 87 1.23 -7.33 6.50
CA THR A 87 0.19 -6.77 7.37
C THR A 87 -0.78 -7.85 7.82
N ARG A 88 -1.46 -7.61 8.94
CA ARG A 88 -2.55 -8.44 9.46
C ARG A 88 -3.75 -7.56 9.73
N VAL A 89 -4.93 -8.11 9.47
CA VAL A 89 -6.22 -7.48 9.79
C VAL A 89 -6.91 -8.41 10.78
N ASP A 90 -7.30 -7.89 11.94
CA ASP A 90 -8.06 -8.67 12.93
C ASP A 90 -9.56 -8.71 12.60
N ASP A 91 -10.32 -9.47 13.40
CA ASP A 91 -11.78 -9.63 13.21
C ASP A 91 -12.55 -8.31 13.39
N GLU A 92 -11.97 -7.32 14.07
CA GLU A 92 -12.52 -5.99 14.27
C GLU A 92 -12.14 -5.02 13.13
N GLY A 93 -11.29 -5.47 12.20
CA GLY A 93 -10.81 -4.67 11.07
C GLY A 93 -9.60 -3.79 11.40
N ASN A 94 -8.94 -3.98 12.55
CA ASN A 94 -7.73 -3.24 12.87
C ASN A 94 -6.54 -3.79 12.09
N ILE A 95 -5.75 -2.89 11.51
CA ILE A 95 -4.59 -3.22 10.72
C ILE A 95 -3.33 -3.12 11.60
N SER A 96 -2.52 -4.16 11.60
CA SER A 96 -1.25 -4.22 12.30
C SER A 96 -0.14 -4.72 11.38
N PHE A 97 1.11 -4.30 11.66
CA PHE A 97 2.30 -4.76 10.94
C PHE A 97 3.54 -4.60 11.82
N GLU A 98 4.55 -5.39 11.53
CA GLU A 98 5.90 -5.17 12.06
C GLU A 98 6.69 -4.28 11.10
N ARG A 99 7.48 -3.34 11.64
CA ARG A 99 8.30 -2.43 10.82
C ARG A 99 9.18 -3.19 9.81
N SER A 100 9.81 -4.27 10.25
CA SER A 100 10.68 -5.12 9.42
C SER A 100 9.97 -5.79 8.27
N SER A 101 8.66 -6.01 8.36
CA SER A 101 7.90 -6.66 7.30
C SER A 101 7.70 -5.77 6.07
N LEU A 102 7.71 -4.45 6.24
CA LEU A 102 7.54 -3.47 5.17
C LEU A 102 8.85 -2.83 4.70
N LEU A 103 9.94 -2.96 5.47
CA LEU A 103 11.24 -2.38 5.15
C LEU A 103 12.15 -3.35 4.40
N ARG A 104 12.88 -2.82 3.42
CA ARG A 104 14.00 -3.50 2.77
C ARG A 104 15.16 -2.53 2.64
N ASN A 105 16.37 -3.01 2.85
CA ASN A 105 17.58 -2.22 2.71
C ASN A 105 18.43 -2.80 1.58
N ALA A 106 18.92 -1.96 0.69
CA ALA A 106 19.73 -2.37 -0.45
C ALA A 106 20.96 -3.19 -0.03
N ARG A 107 21.58 -2.87 1.11
CA ARG A 107 22.75 -3.61 1.63
C ARG A 107 22.43 -5.09 1.96
N ASP A 108 21.18 -5.39 2.33
CA ASP A 108 20.77 -6.76 2.68
C ASP A 108 20.65 -7.65 1.42
N PHE A 109 20.74 -7.04 0.24
CA PHE A 109 20.73 -7.68 -1.08
C PHE A 109 22.07 -7.58 -1.81
N GLY A 110 23.18 -7.37 -1.08
CA GLY A 110 24.53 -7.38 -1.62
C GLY A 110 24.99 -6.07 -2.24
N LEU A 111 24.23 -4.98 -2.10
CA LEU A 111 24.66 -3.66 -2.58
C LEU A 111 25.39 -2.88 -1.46
N PRO A 112 26.52 -2.24 -1.74
CA PRO A 112 27.28 -1.44 -0.76
C PRO A 112 26.61 -0.08 -0.50
N GLN A 113 25.30 -0.07 -0.26
CA GLN A 113 24.51 1.14 -0.04
C GLN A 113 23.53 0.95 1.11
N ASN A 114 23.61 1.80 2.12
CA ASN A 114 22.62 1.87 3.17
C ASN A 114 21.41 2.70 2.68
N ARG A 115 20.40 2.03 2.14
CA ARG A 115 19.20 2.65 1.56
C ARG A 115 17.94 1.91 1.99
N PRO A 116 17.45 2.14 3.22
CA PRO A 116 16.18 1.55 3.68
C PRO A 116 15.00 2.19 2.94
N ARG A 117 14.08 1.36 2.49
CA ARG A 117 12.85 1.77 1.79
C ARG A 117 11.66 0.96 2.25
N VAL A 118 10.52 1.61 2.30
CA VAL A 118 9.22 0.96 2.51
C VAL A 118 8.72 0.44 1.17
N TYR A 119 8.32 -0.82 1.16
CA TYR A 119 7.65 -1.45 0.02
C TYR A 119 6.29 -1.96 0.46
N LEU A 120 5.24 -1.52 -0.23
CA LEU A 120 3.88 -2.01 -0.06
C LEU A 120 3.51 -2.88 -1.26
N LEU A 121 3.61 -4.17 -1.08
CA LEU A 121 3.18 -5.16 -2.08
C LEU A 121 1.73 -5.53 -1.79
N GLY A 122 0.83 -5.10 -2.65
CA GLY A 122 -0.60 -5.39 -2.56
C GLY A 122 -1.05 -6.39 -3.62
N ILE A 123 -1.91 -7.31 -3.22
CA ILE A 123 -2.55 -8.29 -4.09
C ILE A 123 -4.04 -8.24 -3.82
N LYS A 124 -4.88 -8.26 -4.86
CA LYS A 124 -6.34 -8.28 -4.68
C LYS A 124 -6.77 -9.40 -3.75
N THR A 125 -7.46 -9.07 -2.68
CA THR A 125 -7.98 -10.05 -1.72
C THR A 125 -8.86 -11.10 -2.40
N GLU A 126 -9.76 -10.67 -3.28
CA GLU A 126 -10.58 -11.58 -4.09
C GLU A 126 -9.76 -12.58 -4.92
N PHE A 127 -8.61 -12.15 -5.46
CA PHE A 127 -7.73 -13.04 -6.21
C PHE A 127 -7.07 -14.10 -5.33
N LEU A 128 -6.63 -13.70 -4.12
CA LEU A 128 -6.03 -14.63 -3.14
C LEU A 128 -7.06 -15.67 -2.68
N GLU A 129 -8.27 -15.23 -2.34
CA GLU A 129 -9.37 -16.11 -1.93
C GLU A 129 -9.70 -17.15 -3.00
N LYS A 130 -9.85 -16.72 -4.26
CA LYS A 130 -10.09 -17.63 -5.39
C LYS A 130 -8.97 -18.65 -5.63
N LYS A 131 -7.75 -18.35 -5.18
CA LYS A 131 -6.57 -19.23 -5.30
C LYS A 131 -6.28 -20.02 -4.03
N GLY A 132 -6.98 -19.75 -2.93
CA GLY A 132 -6.70 -20.37 -1.64
C GLY A 132 -5.31 -20.01 -1.10
N ILE A 133 -4.82 -18.78 -1.39
CA ILE A 133 -3.50 -18.30 -0.96
C ILE A 133 -3.68 -17.44 0.28
N ASP A 134 -3.00 -17.82 1.36
CA ASP A 134 -2.85 -17.02 2.56
C ASP A 134 -1.51 -16.27 2.50
N LEU A 135 -1.51 -14.98 2.84
CA LEU A 135 -0.31 -14.13 2.93
C LEU A 135 0.24 -14.02 4.36
N ALA A 136 -0.41 -14.67 5.31
CA ALA A 136 0.04 -14.67 6.71
C ALA A 136 1.36 -15.43 6.89
#